data_7c0931d63cfea528435333d6f6a4ab9a
#
_entry.id   7c0931d63cfea528435333d6f6a4ab9a
#
_cell.length_a   1.000
_cell.length_b   1.000
_cell.length_c   1.000
_cell.angle_alpha   90.00
_cell.angle_beta   90.00
_cell.angle_gamma   90.00
#
_symmetry.space_group_name_H-M   'P 1'
#
loop_
_entity.id
_entity.type
_entity.pdbx_description
1 polymer ?
#
loop_
_entity_poly.entity_id
_entity_poly.type
_entity_poly.pdbx_seq_one_letter_code
_entity_poly.pdbx_strand_id
1 'polypeptide(L)'
;PAPVQPQKKPAPVENVAPSKPTSSEIAVRVDESPEIGHLFNEAQQKLGKTIGYDGQCTLLLLHDHYGLPAEVIFMLLDYCVSIGKVNYAYIEAIGRDWGNREIDTIIKAAEQIEALGTVNRLWRQFAAYAGIASSRPTAKQSEYLRRWSEEWHFTPDMILLAYDEMMDNISKLSLAYMDKVLMNWHKNGCRNPADVAAYAEQHKNSKTPQRVKNSTAPAAEASYDLGKFNERSVHAPLKYERKNKQ
;
A
#
# COMPACT_ATOMS: atom_id res chain seq x y z
N PRO A 1 33.90 45.52 22.71
CA PRO A 1 32.91 44.49 22.44
C PRO A 1 33.36 43.68 21.22
N ALA A 2 33.67 42.39 21.46
CA ALA A 2 34.07 41.47 20.40
C ALA A 2 32.85 41.01 19.61
N PRO A 3 32.97 40.76 18.30
CA PRO A 3 31.84 40.30 17.47
C PRO A 3 31.50 38.84 17.79
N VAL A 4 30.24 38.58 18.05
CA VAL A 4 29.66 37.25 18.25
C VAL A 4 29.68 36.52 16.91
N GLN A 5 30.43 35.43 16.82
CA GLN A 5 30.46 34.54 15.67
C GLN A 5 29.08 33.80 15.56
N PRO A 6 28.46 33.68 14.37
CA PRO A 6 27.26 32.92 14.21
C PRO A 6 27.57 31.42 14.40
N GLN A 7 26.87 30.78 15.33
CA GLN A 7 26.92 29.35 15.56
C GLN A 7 26.37 28.60 14.29
N LYS A 8 27.28 27.79 13.73
CA LYS A 8 26.96 26.89 12.61
C LYS A 8 25.85 25.94 13.04
N LYS A 9 24.70 25.95 12.34
CA LYS A 9 23.65 24.97 12.51
C LYS A 9 24.24 23.56 12.39
N PRO A 10 23.88 22.61 13.27
CA PRO A 10 24.30 21.21 13.11
C PRO A 10 23.80 20.69 11.77
N ALA A 11 24.70 20.01 11.04
CA ALA A 11 24.38 19.33 9.80
C ALA A 11 23.28 18.26 10.04
N PRO A 12 22.41 17.97 9.05
CA PRO A 12 21.47 16.89 9.17
C PRO A 12 22.23 15.60 9.45
N VAL A 13 21.83 14.85 10.47
CA VAL A 13 22.36 13.52 10.76
C VAL A 13 22.01 12.66 9.57
N GLU A 14 22.97 12.34 8.71
CA GLU A 14 22.81 11.34 7.67
C GLU A 14 22.41 10.03 8.36
N ASN A 15 21.28 9.46 7.97
CA ASN A 15 20.78 8.15 8.40
C ASN A 15 21.68 7.05 7.78
N VAL A 16 22.90 6.96 8.25
CA VAL A 16 23.81 5.86 7.89
C VAL A 16 23.28 4.62 8.60
N ALA A 17 22.82 3.64 7.85
CA ALA A 17 22.45 2.35 8.41
C ALA A 17 23.64 1.81 9.24
N PRO A 18 23.41 1.39 10.51
CA PRO A 18 24.49 0.93 11.36
C PRO A 18 25.21 -0.26 10.72
N SER A 19 26.52 -0.30 10.82
CA SER A 19 27.33 -1.43 10.36
C SER A 19 26.87 -2.70 11.10
N LYS A 20 26.74 -3.82 10.37
CA LYS A 20 26.39 -5.10 11.02
C LYS A 20 27.47 -5.48 12.04
N PRO A 21 27.08 -5.84 13.28
CA PRO A 21 28.04 -6.27 14.30
C PRO A 21 28.70 -7.59 13.89
N THR A 22 29.95 -7.80 14.28
CA THR A 22 30.65 -9.08 14.08
C THR A 22 30.09 -10.16 15.00
N SER A 23 30.32 -11.44 14.69
CA SER A 23 29.89 -12.56 15.55
C SER A 23 30.52 -12.49 16.97
N SER A 24 31.70 -11.96 17.09
CA SER A 24 32.38 -11.75 18.42
C SER A 24 31.69 -10.63 19.21
N GLU A 25 31.30 -9.53 18.56
CA GLU A 25 30.56 -8.44 19.21
C GLU A 25 29.18 -8.91 19.67
N ILE A 26 28.50 -9.74 18.86
CA ILE A 26 27.22 -10.34 19.26
C ILE A 26 27.39 -11.24 20.49
N ALA A 27 28.43 -12.07 20.54
CA ALA A 27 28.69 -12.95 21.68
C ALA A 27 28.94 -12.14 22.96
N VAL A 28 29.76 -11.10 22.89
CA VAL A 28 29.99 -10.17 24.02
C VAL A 28 28.71 -9.52 24.46
N ARG A 29 27.87 -9.06 23.51
CA ARG A 29 26.60 -8.40 23.79
C ARG A 29 25.59 -9.32 24.50
N VAL A 30 25.58 -10.63 24.16
CA VAL A 30 24.75 -11.65 24.84
C VAL A 30 25.23 -11.91 26.26
N ASP A 31 26.56 -11.94 26.47
CA ASP A 31 27.16 -12.15 27.80
C ASP A 31 26.94 -10.93 28.74
N GLU A 32 26.96 -9.73 28.18
CA GLU A 32 26.78 -8.48 28.94
C GLU A 32 25.30 -8.19 29.24
N SER A 33 24.37 -8.64 28.39
CA SER A 33 22.95 -8.35 28.53
C SER A 33 22.10 -9.63 28.52
N PRO A 34 21.61 -10.07 29.70
CA PRO A 34 20.67 -11.19 29.79
C PRO A 34 19.39 -10.99 28.95
N GLU A 35 18.99 -9.74 28.74
CA GLU A 35 17.84 -9.37 27.92
C GLU A 35 18.05 -9.79 26.46
N ILE A 36 19.24 -9.56 25.91
CA ILE A 36 19.57 -9.97 24.53
C ILE A 36 19.61 -11.49 24.40
N GLY A 37 20.15 -12.19 25.41
CA GLY A 37 20.12 -13.64 25.47
C GLY A 37 18.67 -14.18 25.48
N HIS A 38 17.80 -13.55 26.26
CA HIS A 38 16.36 -13.87 26.30
C HIS A 38 15.69 -13.58 24.97
N LEU A 39 15.96 -12.41 24.36
CA LEU A 39 15.42 -12.04 23.04
C LEU A 39 15.75 -13.11 21.98
N PHE A 40 16.98 -13.58 21.94
CA PHE A 40 17.38 -14.60 20.97
C PHE A 40 16.72 -15.96 21.24
N ASN A 41 16.63 -16.37 22.49
CA ASN A 41 16.01 -17.64 22.86
C ASN A 41 14.53 -17.66 22.52
N GLU A 42 13.79 -16.62 22.91
CA GLU A 42 12.36 -16.49 22.59
C GLU A 42 12.11 -16.38 21.08
N ALA A 43 12.95 -15.63 20.36
CA ALA A 43 12.85 -15.56 18.91
C ALA A 43 13.01 -16.93 18.22
N GLN A 44 13.93 -17.77 18.72
CA GLN A 44 14.12 -19.15 18.21
C GLN A 44 12.88 -20.01 18.46
N GLN A 45 12.28 -19.94 19.65
CA GLN A 45 11.08 -20.67 19.99
C GLN A 45 9.92 -20.24 19.09
N LYS A 46 9.68 -18.93 18.94
CA LYS A 46 8.59 -18.39 18.11
C LYS A 46 8.76 -18.72 16.62
N LEU A 47 9.97 -18.62 16.09
CA LEU A 47 10.27 -18.92 14.68
C LEU A 47 10.36 -20.43 14.40
N GLY A 48 10.42 -21.28 15.43
CA GLY A 48 10.56 -22.73 15.31
C GLY A 48 11.88 -23.17 14.67
N LYS A 49 12.91 -22.34 14.72
CA LYS A 49 14.24 -22.60 14.13
C LYS A 49 15.33 -21.83 14.85
N THR A 50 16.55 -22.37 14.82
CA THR A 50 17.74 -21.67 15.31
C THR A 50 17.96 -20.39 14.47
N ILE A 51 18.23 -19.28 15.15
CA ILE A 51 18.59 -18.02 14.49
C ILE A 51 20.08 -18.02 14.20
N GLY A 52 20.46 -17.86 12.94
CA GLY A 52 21.84 -17.64 12.53
C GLY A 52 22.23 -16.17 12.62
N TYR A 53 23.46 -15.88 12.19
CA TYR A 53 24.04 -14.53 12.22
C TYR A 53 23.12 -13.43 11.69
N ASP A 54 22.48 -13.62 10.50
CA ASP A 54 21.58 -12.61 9.94
C ASP A 54 20.34 -12.35 10.82
N GLY A 55 19.82 -13.39 11.46
CA GLY A 55 18.71 -13.25 12.39
C GLY A 55 19.12 -12.48 13.66
N GLN A 56 20.28 -12.79 14.21
CA GLN A 56 20.85 -12.08 15.36
C GLN A 56 21.07 -10.59 15.03
N CYS A 57 21.70 -10.30 13.90
CA CYS A 57 21.86 -8.91 13.42
C CYS A 57 20.53 -8.18 13.26
N THR A 58 19.53 -8.84 12.69
CA THR A 58 18.19 -8.23 12.51
C THR A 58 17.56 -7.91 13.85
N LEU A 59 17.58 -8.84 14.82
CA LEU A 59 16.97 -8.61 16.13
C LEU A 59 17.69 -7.49 16.92
N LEU A 60 19.03 -7.46 16.87
CA LEU A 60 19.82 -6.36 17.47
C LEU A 60 19.51 -5.02 16.79
N LEU A 61 19.40 -4.99 15.47
CA LEU A 61 19.04 -3.78 14.75
C LEU A 61 17.68 -3.25 15.19
N LEU A 62 16.68 -4.12 15.35
CA LEU A 62 15.36 -3.74 15.81
C LEU A 62 15.38 -3.21 17.24
N HIS A 63 16.12 -3.88 18.12
CA HIS A 63 16.22 -3.52 19.53
C HIS A 63 17.05 -2.26 19.76
N ASP A 64 18.32 -2.25 19.29
CA ASP A 64 19.29 -1.22 19.65
C ASP A 64 19.17 0.04 18.77
N HIS A 65 18.85 -0.11 17.47
CA HIS A 65 18.80 1.02 16.55
C HIS A 65 17.39 1.60 16.39
N TYR A 66 16.38 0.73 16.26
CA TYR A 66 15.00 1.18 16.13
C TYR A 66 14.28 1.31 17.48
N GLY A 67 14.95 0.95 18.59
CA GLY A 67 14.43 1.15 19.94
C GLY A 67 13.20 0.32 20.29
N LEU A 68 12.98 -0.81 19.63
CA LEU A 68 11.84 -1.68 19.91
C LEU A 68 12.14 -2.54 21.16
N PRO A 69 11.30 -2.49 22.21
CA PRO A 69 11.39 -3.40 23.33
C PRO A 69 11.26 -4.87 22.93
N ALA A 70 11.85 -5.77 23.69
CA ALA A 70 11.82 -7.21 23.39
C ALA A 70 10.40 -7.74 23.22
N GLU A 71 9.46 -7.32 24.07
CA GLU A 71 8.06 -7.72 24.02
C GLU A 71 7.39 -7.31 22.72
N VAL A 72 7.69 -6.12 22.22
CA VAL A 72 7.16 -5.63 20.94
C VAL A 72 7.75 -6.43 19.77
N ILE A 73 9.03 -6.76 19.85
CA ILE A 73 9.69 -7.65 18.86
C ILE A 73 9.04 -9.05 18.90
N PHE A 74 8.71 -9.58 20.08
CA PHE A 74 8.01 -10.86 20.17
C PHE A 74 6.64 -10.84 19.51
N MET A 75 5.87 -9.77 19.70
CA MET A 75 4.59 -9.59 19.02
C MET A 75 4.74 -9.49 17.50
N LEU A 76 5.78 -8.79 17.04
CA LEU A 76 6.13 -8.72 15.62
C LEU A 76 6.45 -10.10 15.04
N LEU A 77 7.24 -10.90 15.75
CA LEU A 77 7.59 -12.27 15.34
C LEU A 77 6.35 -13.17 15.28
N ASP A 78 5.49 -13.14 16.31
CA ASP A 78 4.23 -13.89 16.33
C ASP A 78 3.33 -13.52 15.15
N TYR A 79 3.22 -12.22 14.86
CA TYR A 79 2.50 -11.75 13.67
C TYR A 79 3.12 -12.31 12.38
N CYS A 80 4.46 -12.23 12.23
CA CYS A 80 5.15 -12.74 11.04
C CYS A 80 4.96 -14.26 10.87
N VAL A 81 4.98 -15.02 11.96
CA VAL A 81 4.69 -16.46 11.98
C VAL A 81 3.24 -16.73 11.57
N SER A 82 2.29 -16.03 12.16
CA SER A 82 0.86 -16.19 11.87
C SER A 82 0.50 -16.00 10.39
N ILE A 83 1.25 -15.13 9.72
CA ILE A 83 1.08 -14.87 8.29
C ILE A 83 2.04 -15.66 7.39
N GLY A 84 2.89 -16.55 7.97
CA GLY A 84 3.87 -17.37 7.24
C GLY A 84 5.00 -16.57 6.57
N LYS A 85 5.39 -15.42 7.13
CA LYS A 85 6.46 -14.53 6.62
C LYS A 85 7.63 -14.45 7.58
N VAL A 86 8.39 -15.53 7.68
CA VAL A 86 9.49 -15.71 8.65
C VAL A 86 10.88 -15.42 8.08
N ASN A 87 11.00 -14.68 6.97
CA ASN A 87 12.29 -14.23 6.47
C ASN A 87 12.73 -12.92 7.17
N TYR A 88 14.02 -12.82 7.46
CA TYR A 88 14.55 -11.69 8.24
C TYR A 88 14.41 -10.34 7.53
N ALA A 89 14.51 -10.28 6.20
CA ALA A 89 14.30 -9.04 5.46
C ALA A 89 12.87 -8.48 5.62
N TYR A 90 11.86 -9.37 5.71
CA TYR A 90 10.48 -8.96 5.96
C TYR A 90 10.28 -8.51 7.40
N ILE A 91 10.84 -9.24 8.37
CA ILE A 91 10.80 -8.89 9.80
C ILE A 91 11.46 -7.53 10.02
N GLU A 92 12.66 -7.30 9.44
CA GLU A 92 13.37 -6.03 9.50
C GLU A 92 12.54 -4.88 8.90
N ALA A 93 11.95 -5.10 7.72
CA ALA A 93 11.15 -4.06 7.06
C ALA A 93 9.95 -3.61 7.91
N ILE A 94 9.24 -4.54 8.55
CA ILE A 94 8.13 -4.20 9.45
C ILE A 94 8.64 -3.56 10.73
N GLY A 95 9.67 -4.14 11.35
CA GLY A 95 10.21 -3.59 12.59
C GLY A 95 10.79 -2.18 12.41
N ARG A 96 11.42 -1.91 11.28
CA ARG A 96 11.84 -0.55 10.89
C ARG A 96 10.65 0.41 10.76
N ASP A 97 9.55 -0.03 10.10
CA ASP A 97 8.33 0.78 10.03
C ASP A 97 7.76 1.04 11.42
N TRP A 98 7.72 0.05 12.28
CA TRP A 98 7.26 0.20 13.65
C TRP A 98 8.13 1.17 14.47
N GLY A 99 9.47 1.03 14.38
CA GLY A 99 10.39 1.96 15.05
C GLY A 99 10.22 3.39 14.55
N ASN A 100 10.15 3.60 13.24
CA ASN A 100 9.95 4.93 12.65
C ASN A 100 8.60 5.58 13.02
N ARG A 101 7.59 4.77 13.34
CA ARG A 101 6.26 5.22 13.76
C ARG A 101 6.08 5.20 15.27
N GLU A 102 7.15 4.96 16.01
CA GLU A 102 7.13 4.91 17.48
C GLU A 102 6.10 3.91 18.04
N ILE A 103 5.98 2.74 17.38
CA ILE A 103 5.16 1.61 17.87
C ILE A 103 6.03 0.80 18.82
N ASP A 104 6.25 1.34 20.00
CA ASP A 104 7.22 0.92 21.01
C ASP A 104 6.57 0.34 22.28
N THR A 105 5.24 0.21 22.29
CA THR A 105 4.49 -0.37 23.40
C THR A 105 3.65 -1.56 22.94
N ILE A 106 3.36 -2.48 23.87
CA ILE A 106 2.49 -3.64 23.65
C ILE A 106 1.12 -3.21 23.11
N ILE A 107 0.56 -2.11 23.62
CA ILE A 107 -0.76 -1.61 23.22
C ILE A 107 -0.71 -1.15 21.76
N LYS A 108 0.24 -0.28 21.39
CA LYS A 108 0.39 0.18 20.01
C LYS A 108 0.68 -0.97 19.03
N ALA A 109 1.48 -1.95 19.45
CA ALA A 109 1.78 -3.13 18.65
C ALA A 109 0.52 -3.99 18.43
N ALA A 110 -0.30 -4.20 19.45
CA ALA A 110 -1.57 -4.93 19.35
C ALA A 110 -2.54 -4.24 18.39
N GLU A 111 -2.74 -2.94 18.53
CA GLU A 111 -3.56 -2.12 17.64
C GLU A 111 -3.07 -2.21 16.18
N GLN A 112 -1.76 -2.13 15.98
CA GLN A 112 -1.17 -2.23 14.64
C GLN A 112 -1.37 -3.63 14.01
N ILE A 113 -1.23 -4.70 14.79
CA ILE A 113 -1.47 -6.08 14.32
C ILE A 113 -2.95 -6.27 13.96
N GLU A 114 -3.87 -5.73 14.76
CA GLU A 114 -5.29 -5.80 14.48
C GLU A 114 -5.65 -5.04 13.17
N ALA A 115 -5.12 -3.83 13.01
CA ALA A 115 -5.28 -3.04 11.79
C ALA A 115 -4.76 -3.79 10.55
N LEU A 116 -3.56 -4.38 10.63
CA LEU A 116 -3.01 -5.21 9.55
C LEU A 116 -3.87 -6.45 9.28
N GLY A 117 -4.42 -7.07 10.31
CA GLY A 117 -5.37 -8.19 10.20
C GLY A 117 -6.64 -7.79 9.47
N THR A 118 -7.18 -6.63 9.78
CA THR A 118 -8.38 -6.06 9.15
C THR A 118 -8.13 -5.77 7.67
N VAL A 119 -7.04 -5.10 7.33
CA VAL A 119 -6.64 -4.81 5.93
C VAL A 119 -6.46 -6.10 5.11
N ASN A 120 -5.81 -7.11 5.69
CA ASN A 120 -5.62 -8.40 5.00
C ASN A 120 -6.94 -9.16 4.79
N ARG A 121 -7.89 -9.07 5.72
CA ARG A 121 -9.22 -9.66 5.59
C ARG A 121 -10.02 -8.94 4.51
N LEU A 122 -10.03 -7.62 4.54
CA LEU A 122 -10.68 -6.79 3.55
C LEU A 122 -10.12 -7.02 2.15
N TRP A 123 -8.79 -7.12 2.02
CA TRP A 123 -8.15 -7.45 0.76
C TRP A 123 -8.60 -8.81 0.21
N ARG A 124 -8.66 -9.84 1.05
CA ARG A 124 -9.11 -11.17 0.61
C ARG A 124 -10.54 -11.15 0.07
N GLN A 125 -11.45 -10.43 0.75
CA GLN A 125 -12.82 -10.27 0.26
C GLN A 125 -12.86 -9.52 -1.08
N PHE A 126 -12.15 -8.41 -1.16
CA PHE A 126 -12.03 -7.62 -2.38
C PHE A 126 -11.39 -8.41 -3.54
N ALA A 127 -10.28 -9.07 -3.29
CA ALA A 127 -9.57 -9.86 -4.30
C ALA A 127 -10.42 -11.03 -4.83
N ALA A 128 -11.16 -11.70 -3.95
CA ALA A 128 -12.07 -12.76 -4.34
C ALA A 128 -13.20 -12.23 -5.24
N TYR A 129 -13.79 -11.08 -4.90
CA TYR A 129 -14.84 -10.43 -5.69
C TYR A 129 -14.31 -9.93 -7.04
N ALA A 130 -13.15 -9.31 -7.06
CA ALA A 130 -12.54 -8.74 -8.26
C ALA A 130 -11.81 -9.77 -9.14
N GLY A 131 -11.77 -11.05 -8.76
CA GLY A 131 -11.06 -12.09 -9.50
C GLY A 131 -9.54 -11.95 -9.50
N ILE A 132 -8.97 -11.33 -8.45
CA ILE A 132 -7.52 -11.09 -8.33
C ILE A 132 -6.87 -12.32 -7.67
N ALA A 133 -5.89 -12.92 -8.34
CA ALA A 133 -5.18 -14.11 -7.84
C ALA A 133 -4.25 -13.85 -6.64
N SER A 134 -3.97 -12.58 -6.32
CA SER A 134 -3.07 -12.24 -5.20
C SER A 134 -3.74 -12.41 -3.85
N SER A 135 -3.17 -13.26 -3.00
CA SER A 135 -3.66 -13.48 -1.63
C SER A 135 -3.40 -12.32 -0.67
N ARG A 136 -2.53 -11.38 -1.03
CA ARG A 136 -2.12 -10.24 -0.19
C ARG A 136 -2.01 -8.95 -0.97
N PRO A 137 -2.33 -7.82 -0.34
CA PRO A 137 -2.16 -6.52 -0.96
C PRO A 137 -0.68 -6.13 -1.01
N THR A 138 -0.31 -5.34 -2.00
CA THR A 138 0.95 -4.58 -2.00
C THR A 138 0.88 -3.45 -0.97
N ALA A 139 2.04 -2.85 -0.64
CA ALA A 139 2.08 -1.72 0.30
C ALA A 139 1.13 -0.57 -0.10
N LYS A 140 1.13 -0.21 -1.40
CA LYS A 140 0.23 0.82 -1.93
C LYS A 140 -1.25 0.44 -1.88
N GLN A 141 -1.57 -0.84 -2.12
CA GLN A 141 -2.95 -1.34 -2.00
C GLN A 141 -3.41 -1.34 -0.54
N SER A 142 -2.53 -1.73 0.40
CA SER A 142 -2.81 -1.67 1.84
C SER A 142 -3.09 -0.25 2.31
N GLU A 143 -2.36 0.75 1.79
CA GLU A 143 -2.58 2.16 2.10
C GLU A 143 -3.99 2.63 1.69
N TYR A 144 -4.45 2.27 0.48
CA TYR A 144 -5.81 2.57 0.05
C TYR A 144 -6.85 1.91 0.97
N LEU A 145 -6.71 0.60 1.22
CA LEU A 145 -7.66 -0.15 2.04
C LEU A 145 -7.74 0.40 3.46
N ARG A 146 -6.59 0.75 4.07
CA ARG A 146 -6.53 1.36 5.38
C ARG A 146 -7.28 2.68 5.40
N ARG A 147 -7.00 3.58 4.44
CA ARG A 147 -7.69 4.86 4.32
C ARG A 147 -9.21 4.67 4.22
N TRP A 148 -9.67 3.75 3.39
CA TRP A 148 -11.10 3.53 3.19
C TRP A 148 -11.79 2.94 4.42
N SER A 149 -11.14 2.00 5.12
CA SER A 149 -11.73 1.33 6.28
C SER A 149 -11.51 2.07 7.60
N GLU A 150 -10.32 2.65 7.84
CA GLU A 150 -9.97 3.26 9.13
C GLU A 150 -10.25 4.77 9.15
N GLU A 151 -9.89 5.52 8.07
CA GLU A 151 -10.07 6.96 8.05
C GLU A 151 -11.49 7.36 7.60
N TRP A 152 -12.03 6.69 6.58
CA TRP A 152 -13.36 7.00 6.04
C TRP A 152 -14.46 6.08 6.55
N HIS A 153 -14.11 5.03 7.28
CA HIS A 153 -15.03 4.07 7.91
C HIS A 153 -16.01 3.40 6.93
N PHE A 154 -15.57 3.17 5.70
CA PHE A 154 -16.37 2.43 4.74
C PHE A 154 -16.40 0.94 5.05
N THR A 155 -17.59 0.36 4.93
CA THR A 155 -17.79 -1.10 5.02
C THR A 155 -17.24 -1.81 3.78
N PRO A 156 -16.95 -3.13 3.86
CA PRO A 156 -16.56 -3.91 2.69
C PRO A 156 -17.54 -3.75 1.52
N ASP A 157 -18.85 -3.72 1.77
CA ASP A 157 -19.88 -3.58 0.72
C ASP A 157 -19.76 -2.25 -0.04
N MET A 158 -19.42 -1.16 0.65
CA MET A 158 -19.19 0.12 0.00
C MET A 158 -17.96 0.10 -0.90
N ILE A 159 -16.91 -0.63 -0.50
CA ILE A 159 -15.70 -0.79 -1.31
C ILE A 159 -15.98 -1.64 -2.54
N LEU A 160 -16.79 -2.71 -2.42
CA LEU A 160 -17.21 -3.52 -3.55
C LEU A 160 -18.12 -2.72 -4.50
N LEU A 161 -19.02 -1.91 -3.98
CA LEU A 161 -19.85 -1.01 -4.79
C LEU A 161 -19.00 0.00 -5.59
N ALA A 162 -17.93 0.53 -4.99
CA ALA A 162 -17.00 1.42 -5.70
C ALA A 162 -16.19 0.68 -6.78
N TYR A 163 -15.95 -0.62 -6.60
CA TYR A 163 -15.36 -1.47 -7.62
C TYR A 163 -16.31 -1.64 -8.80
N ASP A 164 -17.60 -1.92 -8.55
CA ASP A 164 -18.59 -2.05 -9.61
C ASP A 164 -18.74 -0.74 -10.40
N GLU A 165 -18.86 0.39 -9.72
CA GLU A 165 -18.89 1.74 -10.34
C GLU A 165 -17.63 1.99 -11.20
N MET A 166 -16.46 1.56 -10.74
CA MET A 166 -15.22 1.65 -11.51
C MET A 166 -15.28 0.75 -12.76
N MET A 167 -15.71 -0.49 -12.63
CA MET A 167 -15.78 -1.43 -13.75
C MET A 167 -16.75 -0.97 -14.82
N ASP A 168 -17.90 -0.41 -14.44
CA ASP A 168 -18.88 0.14 -15.36
C ASP A 168 -18.34 1.34 -16.14
N ASN A 169 -17.49 2.15 -15.53
CA ASN A 169 -16.97 3.37 -16.16
C ASN A 169 -15.69 3.17 -16.97
N ILE A 170 -14.74 2.35 -16.50
CA ILE A 170 -13.43 2.20 -17.13
C ILE A 170 -13.04 0.76 -17.49
N SER A 171 -13.84 -0.23 -17.11
CA SER A 171 -13.65 -1.68 -17.39
C SER A 171 -12.22 -2.18 -17.09
N LYS A 172 -11.52 -1.53 -16.16
CA LYS A 172 -10.12 -1.81 -15.78
C LYS A 172 -9.92 -1.56 -14.30
N LEU A 173 -9.25 -2.50 -13.61
CA LEU A 173 -8.91 -2.34 -12.19
C LEU A 173 -8.00 -1.11 -11.97
N SER A 174 -8.48 -0.16 -11.19
CA SER A 174 -7.76 1.04 -10.79
C SER A 174 -8.16 1.49 -9.38
N LEU A 175 -7.35 1.14 -8.37
CA LEU A 175 -7.62 1.58 -7.00
C LEU A 175 -7.57 3.11 -6.85
N ALA A 176 -6.79 3.80 -7.68
CA ALA A 176 -6.76 5.26 -7.71
C ALA A 176 -8.09 5.86 -8.24
N TYR A 177 -8.80 5.16 -9.12
CA TYR A 177 -10.15 5.56 -9.53
C TYR A 177 -11.16 5.31 -8.40
N MET A 178 -11.11 4.12 -7.80
CA MET A 178 -11.96 3.78 -6.63
C MET A 178 -11.76 4.78 -5.49
N ASP A 179 -10.52 5.18 -5.22
CA ASP A 179 -10.21 6.19 -4.20
C ASP A 179 -10.93 7.52 -4.46
N LYS A 180 -10.99 7.95 -5.72
CA LYS A 180 -11.75 9.16 -6.10
C LYS A 180 -13.26 8.99 -5.93
N VAL A 181 -13.80 7.82 -6.28
CA VAL A 181 -15.22 7.50 -6.10
C VAL A 181 -15.56 7.51 -4.61
N LEU A 182 -14.82 6.78 -3.80
CA LEU A 182 -15.02 6.69 -2.35
C LEU A 182 -14.81 8.06 -1.67
N MET A 183 -13.79 8.83 -2.08
CA MET A 183 -13.60 10.20 -1.58
C MET A 183 -14.80 11.09 -1.89
N ASN A 184 -15.38 10.97 -3.08
CA ASN A 184 -16.57 11.72 -3.45
C ASN A 184 -17.77 11.32 -2.57
N TRP A 185 -17.98 10.03 -2.35
CA TRP A 185 -19.03 9.54 -1.45
C TRP A 185 -18.82 9.99 -0.01
N HIS A 186 -17.58 9.93 0.48
CA HIS A 186 -17.23 10.40 1.82
C HIS A 186 -17.55 11.90 2.00
N LYS A 187 -17.19 12.75 1.02
CA LYS A 187 -17.48 14.18 1.05
C LYS A 187 -18.97 14.50 1.01
N ASN A 188 -19.77 13.65 0.37
CA ASN A 188 -21.21 13.83 0.26
C ASN A 188 -22.00 13.09 1.37
N GLY A 189 -21.30 12.53 2.37
CA GLY A 189 -21.92 11.91 3.53
C GLY A 189 -22.54 10.53 3.24
N CYS A 190 -22.28 9.91 2.09
CA CYS A 190 -22.75 8.56 1.76
C CYS A 190 -22.01 7.54 2.62
N ARG A 191 -22.71 6.85 3.52
CA ARG A 191 -22.13 5.87 4.44
C ARG A 191 -22.58 4.44 4.19
N ASN A 192 -23.61 4.25 3.40
CA ASN A 192 -24.17 2.96 3.05
C ASN A 192 -24.63 2.95 1.56
N PRO A 193 -24.89 1.76 0.97
CA PRO A 193 -25.30 1.66 -0.42
C PRO A 193 -26.60 2.42 -0.76
N ALA A 194 -27.51 2.57 0.21
CA ALA A 194 -28.76 3.31 -0.01
C ALA A 194 -28.49 4.82 -0.18
N ASP A 195 -27.54 5.38 0.57
CA ASP A 195 -27.11 6.77 0.43
C ASP A 195 -26.50 7.02 -0.95
N VAL A 196 -25.72 6.05 -1.45
CA VAL A 196 -25.12 6.13 -2.81
C VAL A 196 -26.20 6.11 -3.88
N ALA A 197 -27.21 5.26 -3.74
CA ALA A 197 -28.32 5.21 -4.68
C ALA A 197 -29.11 6.53 -4.71
N ALA A 198 -29.43 7.10 -3.54
CA ALA A 198 -30.09 8.39 -3.42
C ALA A 198 -29.26 9.53 -4.01
N TYR A 199 -27.94 9.52 -3.75
CA TYR A 199 -27.00 10.49 -4.32
C TYR A 199 -26.94 10.38 -5.85
N ALA A 200 -26.89 9.17 -6.39
CA ALA A 200 -26.89 8.94 -7.84
C ALA A 200 -28.18 9.43 -8.52
N GLU A 201 -29.34 9.22 -7.89
CA GLU A 201 -30.62 9.72 -8.42
C GLU A 201 -30.70 11.25 -8.43
N GLN A 202 -30.24 11.90 -7.36
CA GLN A 202 -30.19 13.36 -7.29
C GLN A 202 -29.29 13.96 -8.38
N HIS A 203 -28.17 13.28 -8.69
CA HIS A 203 -27.24 13.73 -9.72
C HIS A 203 -27.59 13.32 -11.14
N LYS A 204 -28.40 12.28 -11.35
CA LYS A 204 -28.97 11.98 -12.67
C LYS A 204 -29.88 13.09 -13.13
N ASN A 205 -30.68 13.65 -12.24
CA ASN A 205 -31.58 14.77 -12.54
C ASN A 205 -30.85 16.11 -12.80
N SER A 206 -29.61 16.26 -12.31
CA SER A 206 -28.79 17.46 -12.55
C SER A 206 -27.92 17.38 -13.81
N LYS A 207 -27.75 16.18 -14.39
CA LYS A 207 -27.00 15.93 -15.64
C LYS A 207 -27.90 15.82 -16.86
N THR A 208 -29.09 16.38 -16.85
CA THR A 208 -29.79 16.65 -18.12
C THR A 208 -28.95 17.72 -18.85
N PRO A 209 -28.30 17.42 -19.99
CA PRO A 209 -27.59 18.46 -20.71
C PRO A 209 -28.69 19.43 -21.18
N GLN A 210 -28.69 20.65 -20.61
CA GLN A 210 -29.34 21.77 -21.32
C GLN A 210 -28.64 21.83 -22.67
N ARG A 211 -29.29 21.27 -23.67
CA ARG A 211 -28.99 21.52 -25.08
C ARG A 211 -29.21 23.00 -25.27
N VAL A 212 -28.15 23.77 -25.06
CA VAL A 212 -28.10 25.19 -25.41
C VAL A 212 -28.35 25.26 -26.93
N LYS A 213 -29.60 25.50 -27.29
CA LYS A 213 -29.93 26.04 -28.59
C LYS A 213 -29.49 27.48 -28.55
N ASN A 214 -28.25 27.74 -28.96
CA ASN A 214 -27.87 29.08 -29.50
C ASN A 214 -26.52 28.92 -30.20
N SER A 215 -26.53 28.95 -31.42
CA SER A 215 -26.12 30.03 -32.34
C SER A 215 -25.88 29.44 -33.71
N THR A 216 -26.56 29.95 -34.63
CA THR A 216 -26.21 29.97 -36.05
C THR A 216 -24.84 30.54 -36.22
N ALA A 217 -23.87 29.64 -36.40
CA ALA A 217 -22.60 29.97 -37.04
C ALA A 217 -22.44 29.05 -38.23
N PRO A 218 -21.98 29.54 -39.39
CA PRO A 218 -21.96 28.77 -40.64
C PRO A 218 -21.01 27.59 -40.47
N ALA A 219 -21.41 26.45 -41.05
CA ALA A 219 -20.66 25.21 -41.09
C ALA A 219 -19.25 25.49 -41.69
N ALA A 220 -18.24 25.38 -40.88
CA ALA A 220 -16.88 25.19 -41.38
C ALA A 220 -16.84 23.78 -42.01
N GLU A 221 -16.60 23.68 -43.28
CA GLU A 221 -16.44 22.45 -44.02
C GLU A 221 -15.38 21.60 -43.36
N ALA A 222 -15.74 20.38 -42.97
CA ALA A 222 -14.81 19.40 -42.42
C ALA A 222 -13.76 19.08 -43.51
N SER A 223 -12.52 19.43 -43.25
CA SER A 223 -11.36 19.20 -44.12
C SER A 223 -10.95 17.71 -44.21
N TYR A 224 -11.85 16.77 -43.98
CA TYR A 224 -11.61 15.33 -44.09
C TYR A 224 -12.54 14.72 -45.12
N ASP A 225 -11.92 14.31 -46.24
CA ASP A 225 -12.57 13.51 -47.28
C ASP A 225 -12.64 12.04 -46.84
N LEU A 226 -13.72 11.68 -46.15
CA LEU A 226 -14.02 10.32 -45.69
C LEU A 226 -14.13 9.30 -46.83
N GLY A 227 -14.42 9.76 -48.09
CA GLY A 227 -14.45 8.90 -49.26
C GLY A 227 -13.12 8.31 -49.63
N LYS A 228 -12.05 9.09 -49.56
CA LYS A 228 -10.67 8.65 -49.91
C LYS A 228 -10.06 7.75 -48.81
N PHE A 229 -10.54 7.82 -47.56
CA PHE A 229 -10.08 6.93 -46.50
C PHE A 229 -10.64 5.52 -46.66
N ASN A 230 -11.89 5.39 -47.05
CA ASN A 230 -12.52 4.08 -47.24
C ASN A 230 -11.99 3.33 -48.45
N GLU A 231 -11.63 4.02 -49.54
CA GLU A 231 -11.04 3.37 -50.73
C GLU A 231 -9.66 2.80 -50.49
N ARG A 232 -8.85 3.41 -49.60
CA ARG A 232 -7.52 2.90 -49.26
C ARG A 232 -7.50 1.70 -48.33
N SER A 233 -8.54 1.52 -47.50
CA SER A 233 -8.61 0.40 -46.52
C SER A 233 -9.14 -0.89 -47.13
N VAL A 234 -9.83 -0.85 -48.27
CA VAL A 234 -10.49 -2.03 -48.88
C VAL A 234 -9.59 -2.75 -49.90
N HIS A 235 -8.48 -2.15 -50.41
CA HIS A 235 -7.72 -2.71 -51.52
C HIS A 235 -6.24 -3.00 -51.23
N ALA A 236 -5.77 -3.08 -50.00
CA ALA A 236 -4.41 -3.51 -49.70
C ALA A 236 -4.38 -4.88 -49.00
N PRO A 237 -4.14 -5.99 -49.73
CA PRO A 237 -3.89 -7.27 -49.07
C PRO A 237 -2.56 -7.21 -48.33
N LEU A 238 -2.56 -7.52 -47.04
CA LEU A 238 -1.38 -7.66 -46.21
C LEU A 238 -0.52 -8.82 -46.71
N LYS A 239 0.60 -8.50 -47.40
CA LYS A 239 1.64 -9.49 -47.73
C LYS A 239 2.47 -9.77 -46.47
N TYR A 240 2.29 -10.95 -45.89
CA TYR A 240 3.10 -11.46 -44.81
C TYR A 240 4.30 -12.21 -45.39
N GLU A 241 5.50 -11.60 -45.41
CA GLU A 241 6.74 -12.30 -45.75
C GLU A 241 7.31 -12.97 -44.51
N ARG A 242 7.30 -14.33 -44.46
CA ARG A 242 8.06 -15.10 -43.48
C ARG A 242 9.55 -15.00 -43.79
N LYS A 243 10.31 -14.33 -42.91
CA LYS A 243 11.78 -14.44 -42.94
C LYS A 243 12.17 -15.81 -42.33
N ASN A 244 12.58 -16.74 -43.22
CA ASN A 244 13.32 -17.94 -42.82
C ASN A 244 14.71 -17.50 -42.36
N LYS A 245 15.08 -17.76 -41.13
CA LYS A 245 16.47 -17.76 -40.66
C LYS A 245 17.05 -19.15 -40.89
N GLN A 246 18.07 -19.20 -41.75
CA GLN A 246 19.07 -20.26 -41.76
C GLN A 246 20.01 -20.07 -40.59
#